data_76c328ecb25fa4d752bf7591d0555ea5
#
_entry.id   76c328ecb25fa4d752bf7591d0555ea5
#
_cell.length_a   1.000
_cell.length_b   1.000
_cell.length_c   1.000
_cell.angle_alpha   90.00
_cell.angle_beta   90.00
_cell.angle_gamma   90.00
#
_symmetry.space_group_name_H-M   'P 1'
#
loop_
_entity.id
_entity.type
_entity.pdbx_description
1 polymer ?
#
loop_
_entity_poly.entity_id
_entity_poly.type
_entity_poly.pdbx_seq_one_letter_code
_entity_poly.pdbx_strand_id
1 'polypeptide(L)'
;MLLTFLPRDGSLVNQWSADHTDAVAGGIPILALDMYEHAYHLDYGAAAGIYVDAFMANIDWAQVYERYQATVHGASEPFAASQDDLAGADVLDVRRAGMFDKAETLIPGANWRDPAAVATWARDVPMDKEIVVYCVYGHEVGRATALRLRAQGVKARFLRGGIDGWQAAGRPVDPKRTAS
;
A
#
# COMPACT_ATOMS: atom_id res chain seq x y z
N MET A 1 -7.76 13.80 -15.75
CA MET A 1 -6.83 13.59 -14.61
C MET A 1 -7.16 12.26 -13.96
N LEU A 2 -6.16 11.41 -13.68
CA LEU A 2 -6.39 10.09 -13.11
C LEU A 2 -5.54 9.91 -11.84
N LEU A 3 -6.12 9.31 -10.78
CA LEU A 3 -5.37 8.65 -9.72
C LEU A 3 -5.24 7.18 -10.11
N THR A 4 -4.03 6.74 -10.39
CA THR A 4 -3.75 5.41 -10.94
C THR A 4 -2.89 4.60 -9.98
N PHE A 5 -3.28 3.36 -9.71
CA PHE A 5 -2.45 2.38 -9.02
C PHE A 5 -1.55 1.64 -10.01
N LEU A 6 -0.29 1.47 -9.65
CA LEU A 6 0.68 0.72 -10.42
C LEU A 6 0.95 -0.65 -9.76
N PRO A 7 0.40 -1.76 -10.28
CA PRO A 7 0.57 -3.09 -9.68
C PRO A 7 2.02 -3.54 -9.60
N ARG A 8 2.85 -3.04 -10.52
CA ARG A 8 4.27 -3.39 -10.61
C ARG A 8 5.05 -3.02 -9.34
N ASP A 9 4.74 -1.88 -8.73
CA ASP A 9 5.49 -1.34 -7.60
C ASP A 9 4.62 -0.91 -6.40
N GLY A 10 3.30 -1.10 -6.49
CA GLY A 10 2.38 -0.77 -5.41
C GLY A 10 2.22 0.73 -5.15
N SER A 11 2.62 1.60 -6.09
CA SER A 11 2.50 3.05 -5.95
C SER A 11 1.18 3.58 -6.48
N LEU A 12 0.82 4.78 -6.02
CA LEU A 12 -0.24 5.60 -6.58
C LEU A 12 0.40 6.79 -7.28
N VAL A 13 -0.06 7.09 -8.49
CA VAL A 13 0.39 8.24 -9.25
C VAL A 13 -0.78 9.10 -9.70
N ASN A 14 -0.61 10.42 -9.65
CA ASN A 14 -1.48 11.35 -10.33
C ASN A 14 -1.00 11.50 -11.77
N GLN A 15 -1.88 11.28 -12.70
CA GLN A 15 -1.57 11.25 -14.12
C GLN A 15 -2.49 12.21 -14.88
N TRP A 16 -1.91 13.05 -15.70
CA TRP A 16 -2.63 13.75 -16.75
C TRP A 16 -2.77 12.82 -17.95
N SER A 17 -3.95 12.75 -18.53
CA SER A 17 -4.24 11.99 -19.73
C SER A 17 -5.03 12.91 -20.66
N ALA A 18 -4.48 13.25 -21.79
CA ALA A 18 -5.15 14.07 -22.79
C ALA A 18 -6.13 13.24 -23.65
N ASP A 19 -5.87 11.94 -23.75
CA ASP A 19 -6.71 10.97 -24.46
C ASP A 19 -6.69 9.63 -23.74
N HIS A 20 -7.55 8.70 -24.16
CA HIS A 20 -7.63 7.33 -23.63
C HIS A 20 -6.33 6.53 -23.84
N THR A 21 -5.53 6.92 -24.85
CA THR A 21 -4.25 6.29 -25.17
C THR A 21 -3.10 6.68 -24.25
N ASP A 22 -3.26 7.75 -23.47
CA ASP A 22 -2.21 8.30 -22.59
C ASP A 22 -2.15 7.63 -21.21
N ALA A 23 -2.91 6.57 -20.99
CA ALA A 23 -2.90 5.84 -19.75
C ALA A 23 -1.55 5.13 -19.53
N VAL A 24 -1.07 5.12 -18.28
CA VAL A 24 0.14 4.35 -17.92
C VAL A 24 -0.09 2.87 -18.19
N ALA A 25 0.79 2.26 -18.96
CA ALA A 25 0.71 0.84 -19.30
C ALA A 25 0.68 -0.03 -18.02
N GLY A 26 -0.34 -0.89 -17.93
CA GLY A 26 -0.57 -1.74 -16.74
C GLY A 26 -1.08 -1.01 -15.52
N GLY A 27 -1.29 0.31 -15.58
CA GLY A 27 -1.91 1.08 -14.51
C GLY A 27 -3.41 0.80 -14.38
N ILE A 28 -3.92 0.86 -13.17
CA ILE A 28 -5.34 0.65 -12.85
C ILE A 28 -5.90 1.96 -12.29
N PRO A 29 -6.80 2.66 -13.01
CA PRO A 29 -7.41 3.88 -12.51
C PRO A 29 -8.28 3.62 -11.27
N ILE A 30 -8.03 4.38 -10.21
CA ILE A 30 -8.78 4.32 -8.94
C ILE A 30 -9.84 5.44 -8.89
N LEU A 31 -9.46 6.62 -9.36
CA LEU A 31 -10.32 7.79 -9.44
C LEU A 31 -10.03 8.55 -10.73
N ALA A 32 -11.08 9.04 -11.38
CA ALA A 32 -10.98 9.84 -12.59
C ALA A 32 -11.73 11.16 -12.43
N LEU A 33 -11.05 12.26 -12.73
CA LEU A 33 -11.65 13.58 -12.89
C LEU A 33 -11.65 13.90 -14.39
N ASP A 34 -12.83 13.96 -14.98
CA ASP A 34 -13.00 14.37 -16.37
C ASP A 34 -12.86 15.89 -16.48
N MET A 35 -11.92 16.34 -17.30
CA MET A 35 -11.63 17.77 -17.55
C MET A 35 -11.96 18.20 -18.97
N TYR A 36 -12.66 17.37 -19.74
CA TYR A 36 -13.24 17.81 -21.01
C TYR A 36 -14.38 18.80 -20.72
N GLU A 37 -14.51 19.83 -21.55
CA GLU A 37 -15.52 20.89 -21.36
C GLU A 37 -16.95 20.35 -21.23
N HIS A 38 -17.29 19.29 -21.97
CA HIS A 38 -18.62 18.67 -21.89
C HIS A 38 -18.95 18.13 -20.48
N ALA A 39 -17.94 17.86 -19.64
CA ALA A 39 -18.17 17.35 -18.28
C ALA A 39 -18.64 18.44 -17.32
N TYR A 40 -18.38 19.73 -17.59
CA TYR A 40 -18.65 20.80 -16.64
C TYR A 40 -19.18 22.10 -17.22
N HIS A 41 -19.10 22.30 -18.55
CA HIS A 41 -19.39 23.59 -19.16
C HIS A 41 -20.86 24.04 -18.97
N LEU A 42 -21.81 23.11 -18.96
CA LEU A 42 -23.23 23.44 -18.76
C LEU A 42 -23.53 24.01 -17.37
N ASP A 43 -22.82 23.56 -16.34
CA ASP A 43 -23.06 23.94 -14.96
C ASP A 43 -22.11 25.05 -14.46
N TYR A 44 -20.89 25.06 -14.97
CA TYR A 44 -19.81 25.93 -14.48
C TYR A 44 -19.25 26.89 -15.54
N GLY A 45 -19.72 26.81 -16.80
CA GLY A 45 -19.17 27.62 -17.89
C GLY A 45 -17.66 27.45 -18.04
N ALA A 46 -16.92 28.56 -18.13
CA ALA A 46 -15.47 28.59 -18.21
C ALA A 46 -14.77 28.43 -16.85
N ALA A 47 -15.51 28.31 -15.75
CA ALA A 47 -14.95 28.29 -14.38
C ALA A 47 -14.51 26.86 -13.97
N ALA A 48 -13.59 26.24 -14.71
CA ALA A 48 -13.07 24.89 -14.46
C ALA A 48 -12.57 24.70 -13.02
N GLY A 49 -11.99 25.73 -12.38
CA GLY A 49 -11.55 25.66 -10.98
C GLY A 49 -12.70 25.37 -10.01
N ILE A 50 -13.85 25.99 -10.19
CA ILE A 50 -15.04 25.75 -9.34
C ILE A 50 -15.56 24.32 -9.53
N TYR A 51 -15.53 23.80 -10.76
CA TYR A 51 -15.86 22.40 -11.01
C TYR A 51 -14.91 21.45 -10.28
N VAL A 52 -13.59 21.70 -10.32
CA VAL A 52 -12.61 20.88 -9.61
C VAL A 52 -12.90 20.88 -8.11
N ASP A 53 -13.16 22.05 -7.52
CA ASP A 53 -13.49 22.17 -6.09
C ASP A 53 -14.77 21.39 -5.74
N ALA A 54 -15.81 21.51 -6.58
CA ALA A 54 -17.04 20.74 -6.43
C ALA A 54 -16.81 19.24 -6.55
N PHE A 55 -16.00 18.79 -7.52
CA PHE A 55 -15.63 17.39 -7.66
C PHE A 55 -14.94 16.88 -6.40
N MET A 56 -13.91 17.59 -5.92
CA MET A 56 -13.13 17.20 -4.73
C MET A 56 -14.01 17.12 -3.47
N ALA A 57 -14.99 18.00 -3.33
CA ALA A 57 -15.93 18.00 -2.21
C ALA A 57 -16.94 16.83 -2.26
N ASN A 58 -17.17 16.24 -3.44
CA ASN A 58 -18.15 15.17 -3.65
C ASN A 58 -17.54 13.78 -3.89
N ILE A 59 -16.23 13.62 -3.70
CA ILE A 59 -15.59 12.30 -3.83
C ILE A 59 -16.10 11.35 -2.74
N ASP A 60 -16.66 10.22 -3.12
CA ASP A 60 -16.91 9.10 -2.22
C ASP A 60 -15.58 8.38 -1.92
N TRP A 61 -14.87 8.88 -0.92
CA TRP A 61 -13.57 8.32 -0.51
C TRP A 61 -13.67 6.87 -0.01
N ALA A 62 -14.83 6.43 0.47
CA ALA A 62 -15.02 5.04 0.87
C ALA A 62 -14.94 4.12 -0.35
N GLN A 63 -15.64 4.46 -1.43
CA GLN A 63 -15.59 3.71 -2.69
C GLN A 63 -14.21 3.76 -3.36
N VAL A 64 -13.53 4.91 -3.31
CA VAL A 64 -12.15 5.04 -3.81
C VAL A 64 -11.22 4.12 -3.03
N TYR A 65 -11.36 4.07 -1.72
CA TYR A 65 -10.55 3.23 -0.85
C TYR A 65 -10.81 1.73 -1.08
N GLU A 66 -12.05 1.32 -1.25
CA GLU A 66 -12.40 -0.06 -1.59
C GLU A 66 -11.78 -0.52 -2.91
N ARG A 67 -11.83 0.33 -3.96
CA ARG A 67 -11.16 0.06 -5.23
C ARG A 67 -9.65 -0.08 -5.05
N TYR A 68 -9.04 0.81 -4.28
CA TYR A 68 -7.63 0.73 -3.97
C TYR A 68 -7.28 -0.58 -3.25
N GLN A 69 -8.03 -0.95 -2.22
CA GLN A 69 -7.81 -2.20 -1.50
C GLN A 69 -7.95 -3.43 -2.42
N ALA A 70 -9.02 -3.50 -3.21
CA ALA A 70 -9.24 -4.62 -4.14
C ALA A 70 -8.06 -4.76 -5.13
N THR A 71 -7.56 -3.63 -5.64
CA THR A 71 -6.45 -3.59 -6.59
C THR A 71 -5.14 -4.03 -5.95
N VAL A 72 -4.82 -3.54 -4.75
CA VAL A 72 -3.63 -3.95 -3.98
C VAL A 72 -3.71 -5.44 -3.64
N HIS A 73 -4.88 -5.93 -3.24
CA HIS A 73 -5.08 -7.34 -2.93
C HIS A 73 -4.83 -8.22 -4.16
N GLY A 74 -5.43 -7.89 -5.30
CA GLY A 74 -5.21 -8.64 -6.54
C GLY A 74 -3.74 -8.70 -6.96
N ALA A 75 -3.05 -7.56 -6.93
CA ALA A 75 -1.64 -7.46 -7.33
C ALA A 75 -0.68 -8.19 -6.37
N SER A 76 -0.99 -8.23 -5.07
CA SER A 76 -0.08 -8.77 -4.05
C SER A 76 -0.34 -10.22 -3.68
N GLU A 77 -1.51 -10.77 -4.00
CA GLU A 77 -1.91 -12.13 -3.58
C GLU A 77 -0.91 -13.24 -3.93
N PRO A 78 -0.23 -13.22 -5.09
CA PRO A 78 0.81 -14.20 -5.40
C PRO A 78 2.01 -14.20 -4.44
N PHE A 79 2.14 -13.16 -3.63
CA PHE A 79 3.26 -12.95 -2.70
C PHE A 79 2.82 -13.08 -1.23
N ALA A 80 1.72 -13.75 -0.98
CA ALA A 80 1.26 -14.01 0.38
C ALA A 80 2.16 -15.05 1.07
N ALA A 81 2.51 -14.78 2.32
CA ALA A 81 3.14 -15.72 3.24
C ALA A 81 2.13 -16.22 4.27
N SER A 82 2.18 -17.49 4.57
CA SER A 82 1.51 -18.08 5.73
C SER A 82 2.33 -17.85 7.00
N GLN A 83 1.79 -18.19 8.15
CA GLN A 83 2.52 -18.11 9.42
C GLN A 83 3.68 -19.11 9.53
N ASP A 84 3.62 -20.19 8.77
CA ASP A 84 4.66 -21.23 8.76
C ASP A 84 5.85 -20.86 7.86
N ASP A 85 5.64 -19.90 6.95
CA ASP A 85 6.67 -19.41 6.02
C ASP A 85 7.69 -18.44 6.67
N LEU A 86 7.51 -18.07 7.94
CA LEU A 86 8.44 -17.14 8.61
C LEU A 86 9.76 -17.79 9.04
N ALA A 87 9.83 -19.12 9.06
CA ALA A 87 11.05 -19.82 9.46
C ALA A 87 12.18 -19.59 8.44
N GLY A 88 13.23 -18.89 8.90
CA GLY A 88 14.39 -18.54 8.07
C GLY A 88 14.26 -17.26 7.24
N ALA A 89 13.12 -16.60 7.26
CA ALA A 89 12.94 -15.28 6.66
C ALA A 89 13.33 -14.16 7.62
N ASP A 90 13.82 -13.05 7.08
CA ASP A 90 13.94 -11.81 7.85
C ASP A 90 12.54 -11.15 7.93
N VAL A 91 12.09 -10.85 9.16
CA VAL A 91 10.74 -10.34 9.40
C VAL A 91 10.78 -8.84 9.65
N LEU A 92 9.98 -8.08 8.91
CA LEU A 92 9.87 -6.63 9.08
C LEU A 92 8.46 -6.23 9.52
N ASP A 93 8.38 -5.47 10.61
CA ASP A 93 7.17 -4.81 11.03
C ASP A 93 6.99 -3.51 10.25
N VAL A 94 5.94 -3.43 9.45
CA VAL A 94 5.63 -2.23 8.65
C VAL A 94 4.31 -1.60 9.07
N ARG A 95 3.93 -1.73 10.33
CA ARG A 95 2.82 -0.96 10.89
C ARG A 95 3.12 0.53 10.77
N ARG A 96 2.10 1.32 10.42
CA ARG A 96 2.24 2.78 10.42
C ARG A 96 2.71 3.27 11.78
N ALA A 97 3.53 4.32 11.81
CA ALA A 97 4.17 4.83 13.03
C ALA A 97 3.21 4.95 14.21
N GLY A 98 2.05 5.59 14.05
CA GLY A 98 1.08 5.73 15.14
C GLY A 98 0.45 4.42 15.64
N MET A 99 0.47 3.34 14.83
CA MET A 99 0.05 2.00 15.28
C MET A 99 1.20 1.26 15.93
N PHE A 100 2.41 1.42 15.40
CA PHE A 100 3.61 0.86 16.00
C PHE A 100 3.91 1.46 17.38
N ASP A 101 3.75 2.77 17.53
CA ASP A 101 4.02 3.46 18.81
C ASP A 101 3.12 2.94 19.94
N LYS A 102 1.87 2.63 19.64
CA LYS A 102 0.88 2.08 20.59
C LYS A 102 1.02 0.57 20.81
N ALA A 103 1.82 -0.11 20.01
CA ALA A 103 1.96 -1.55 20.12
C ALA A 103 2.86 -1.94 21.30
N GLU A 104 2.48 -3.01 21.96
CA GLU A 104 3.24 -3.59 23.08
C GLU A 104 4.08 -4.80 22.64
N THR A 105 3.74 -5.41 21.52
CA THR A 105 4.33 -6.66 21.05
C THR A 105 4.75 -6.62 19.58
N LEU A 106 5.69 -7.50 19.25
CA LEU A 106 6.24 -7.75 17.90
C LEU A 106 6.21 -9.25 17.62
N ILE A 107 6.20 -9.63 16.36
CA ILE A 107 6.56 -11.00 15.95
C ILE A 107 8.06 -11.19 16.28
N PRO A 108 8.46 -12.34 16.85
CA PRO A 108 9.85 -12.57 17.29
C PRO A 108 10.87 -12.29 16.18
N GLY A 109 11.91 -11.56 16.54
CA GLY A 109 12.99 -11.19 15.62
C GLY A 109 12.63 -10.06 14.63
N ALA A 110 11.42 -9.53 14.66
CA ALA A 110 11.02 -8.47 13.74
C ALA A 110 11.67 -7.12 14.05
N ASN A 111 12.03 -6.41 13.00
CA ASN A 111 12.50 -5.02 13.05
C ASN A 111 11.48 -4.10 12.41
N TRP A 112 11.16 -2.99 13.07
CA TRP A 112 10.25 -2.01 12.52
C TRP A 112 10.89 -1.15 11.44
N ARG A 113 10.13 -0.91 10.36
CA ARG A 113 10.47 0.00 9.26
C ARG A 113 9.25 0.82 8.89
N ASP A 114 9.40 2.12 8.79
CA ASP A 114 8.29 3.00 8.41
C ASP A 114 7.81 2.70 6.97
N PRO A 115 6.57 2.25 6.78
CA PRO A 115 6.03 1.98 5.45
C PRO A 115 5.92 3.22 4.56
N ALA A 116 5.91 4.43 5.13
CA ALA A 116 5.93 5.68 4.37
C ALA A 116 7.29 5.95 3.73
N ALA A 117 8.37 5.42 4.31
CA ALA A 117 9.76 5.67 3.89
C ALA A 117 10.39 4.48 3.14
N VAL A 118 9.60 3.58 2.55
CA VAL A 118 10.11 2.36 1.86
C VAL A 118 11.20 2.69 0.86
N ALA A 119 11.05 3.72 0.04
CA ALA A 119 12.03 4.12 -0.97
C ALA A 119 13.42 4.43 -0.38
N THR A 120 13.49 4.83 0.88
CA THR A 120 14.73 5.16 1.57
C THR A 120 15.41 3.91 2.11
N TRP A 121 14.69 3.11 2.89
CA TRP A 121 15.31 1.99 3.62
C TRP A 121 15.33 0.66 2.84
N ALA A 122 14.60 0.53 1.74
CA ALA A 122 14.62 -0.68 0.93
C ALA A 122 16.00 -1.02 0.36
N ARG A 123 16.87 -0.02 0.20
CA ARG A 123 18.25 -0.19 -0.27
C ARG A 123 19.14 -0.93 0.74
N ASP A 124 18.76 -0.89 2.01
CA ASP A 124 19.50 -1.52 3.11
C ASP A 124 19.02 -2.95 3.39
N VAL A 125 18.01 -3.41 2.64
CA VAL A 125 17.44 -4.76 2.81
C VAL A 125 18.22 -5.78 1.99
N PRO A 126 18.63 -6.93 2.58
CA PRO A 126 19.34 -7.98 1.85
C PRO A 126 18.51 -8.51 0.66
N MET A 127 19.13 -8.61 -0.52
CA MET A 127 18.46 -9.12 -1.73
C MET A 127 18.55 -10.65 -1.86
N ASP A 128 19.45 -11.26 -1.15
CA ASP A 128 19.71 -12.71 -1.16
C ASP A 128 18.79 -13.50 -0.23
N LYS A 129 18.18 -12.81 0.75
CA LYS A 129 17.26 -13.39 1.74
C LYS A 129 15.80 -13.15 1.38
N GLU A 130 14.95 -14.03 1.87
CA GLU A 130 13.51 -13.82 1.86
C GLU A 130 13.12 -12.85 2.98
N ILE A 131 12.31 -11.85 2.64
CA ILE A 131 11.79 -10.86 3.57
C ILE A 131 10.28 -11.07 3.69
N VAL A 132 9.78 -11.23 4.91
CA VAL A 132 8.35 -11.22 5.17
C VAL A 132 7.98 -9.96 5.92
N VAL A 133 7.16 -9.12 5.30
CA VAL A 133 6.65 -7.90 5.94
C VAL A 133 5.28 -8.17 6.56
N TYR A 134 4.98 -7.55 7.71
CA TYR A 134 3.64 -7.60 8.28
C TYR A 134 3.16 -6.23 8.76
N CYS A 135 1.86 -6.02 8.67
CA CYS A 135 1.17 -4.91 9.33
C CYS A 135 0.19 -5.45 10.38
N VAL A 136 -0.82 -4.69 10.78
CA VAL A 136 -1.78 -5.14 11.79
C VAL A 136 -2.58 -6.34 11.29
N TYR A 137 -3.29 -6.21 10.16
CA TYR A 137 -4.26 -7.20 9.66
C TYR A 137 -3.84 -7.88 8.34
N GLY A 138 -2.65 -7.63 7.81
CA GLY A 138 -2.23 -8.14 6.50
C GLY A 138 -2.98 -7.49 5.32
N HIS A 139 -3.49 -6.26 5.52
CA HIS A 139 -4.16 -5.46 4.51
C HIS A 139 -3.16 -4.64 3.67
N GLU A 140 -3.62 -3.53 3.08
CA GLU A 140 -2.91 -2.75 2.06
C GLU A 140 -1.50 -2.29 2.47
N VAL A 141 -1.26 -1.98 3.74
CA VAL A 141 0.06 -1.47 4.19
C VAL A 141 1.16 -2.51 3.99
N GLY A 142 0.97 -3.73 4.51
CA GLY A 142 1.93 -4.82 4.33
C GLY A 142 2.03 -5.25 2.86
N ARG A 143 0.90 -5.37 2.19
CA ARG A 143 0.79 -5.76 0.79
C ARG A 143 1.50 -4.79 -0.16
N ALA A 144 1.22 -3.48 -0.06
CA ALA A 144 1.88 -2.46 -0.87
C ALA A 144 3.38 -2.36 -0.56
N THR A 145 3.77 -2.54 0.71
CA THR A 145 5.20 -2.58 1.07
C THR A 145 5.92 -3.75 0.41
N ALA A 146 5.32 -4.94 0.40
CA ALA A 146 5.90 -6.09 -0.29
C ALA A 146 6.07 -5.83 -1.80
N LEU A 147 5.07 -5.24 -2.47
CA LEU A 147 5.16 -4.87 -3.90
C LEU A 147 6.30 -3.87 -4.14
N ARG A 148 6.43 -2.84 -3.30
CA ARG A 148 7.51 -1.83 -3.41
C ARG A 148 8.90 -2.43 -3.24
N LEU A 149 9.07 -3.35 -2.30
CA LEU A 149 10.33 -4.06 -2.11
C LEU A 149 10.65 -4.94 -3.32
N ARG A 150 9.65 -5.66 -3.85
CA ARG A 150 9.81 -6.50 -5.04
C ARG A 150 10.19 -5.70 -6.27
N ALA A 151 9.64 -4.51 -6.44
CA ALA A 151 10.02 -3.60 -7.52
C ALA A 151 11.50 -3.19 -7.48
N GLN A 152 12.15 -3.29 -6.31
CA GLN A 152 13.57 -3.04 -6.11
C GLN A 152 14.43 -4.34 -6.14
N GLY A 153 13.83 -5.47 -6.49
CA GLY A 153 14.54 -6.75 -6.62
C GLY A 153 14.58 -7.59 -5.33
N VAL A 154 14.00 -7.11 -4.22
CA VAL A 154 13.96 -7.85 -2.95
C VAL A 154 12.97 -9.01 -3.05
N LYS A 155 13.31 -10.17 -2.52
CA LYS A 155 12.40 -11.34 -2.42
C LYS A 155 11.41 -11.13 -1.28
N ALA A 156 10.49 -10.19 -1.44
CA ALA A 156 9.55 -9.79 -0.39
C ALA A 156 8.19 -10.49 -0.53
N ARG A 157 7.63 -10.89 0.61
CA ARG A 157 6.27 -11.41 0.78
C ARG A 157 5.56 -10.64 1.90
N PHE A 158 4.23 -10.70 1.96
CA PHE A 158 3.49 -10.15 3.09
C PHE A 158 2.82 -11.26 3.91
N LEU A 159 2.77 -11.11 5.22
CA LEU A 159 2.10 -12.06 6.12
C LEU A 159 0.58 -11.90 6.05
N ARG A 160 -0.13 -12.97 5.66
CA ARG A 160 -1.60 -13.01 5.75
C ARG A 160 -2.06 -12.86 7.19
N GLY A 161 -3.10 -12.03 7.39
CA GLY A 161 -3.64 -11.76 8.72
C GLY A 161 -2.77 -10.82 9.58
N GLY A 162 -1.54 -10.51 9.16
CA GLY A 162 -0.64 -9.65 9.92
C GLY A 162 -0.36 -10.16 11.32
N ILE A 163 -0.01 -9.24 12.24
CA ILE A 163 0.24 -9.61 13.65
C ILE A 163 -1.04 -10.01 14.38
N ASP A 164 -2.19 -9.49 13.99
CA ASP A 164 -3.48 -9.85 14.58
C ASP A 164 -3.79 -11.35 14.31
N GLY A 165 -3.69 -11.79 13.07
CA GLY A 165 -3.85 -13.21 12.72
C GLY A 165 -2.79 -14.11 13.32
N TRP A 166 -1.55 -13.60 13.48
CA TRP A 166 -0.48 -14.32 14.17
C TRP A 166 -0.80 -14.58 15.64
N GLN A 167 -1.28 -13.57 16.36
CA GLN A 167 -1.69 -13.68 17.75
C GLN A 167 -2.94 -14.54 17.92
N ALA A 168 -3.94 -14.39 17.04
CA ALA A 168 -5.17 -15.20 17.06
C ALA A 168 -4.88 -16.69 16.89
N ALA A 169 -3.80 -17.04 16.19
CA ALA A 169 -3.34 -18.43 16.05
C ALA A 169 -2.49 -18.92 17.23
N GLY A 170 -2.37 -18.13 18.30
CA GLY A 170 -1.58 -18.49 19.50
C GLY A 170 -0.07 -18.52 19.28
N ARG A 171 0.42 -17.88 18.23
CA ARG A 171 1.86 -17.82 17.95
C ARG A 171 2.59 -16.89 18.89
N PRO A 172 3.87 -17.15 19.21
CA PRO A 172 4.65 -16.37 20.17
C PRO A 172 4.87 -14.92 19.71
N VAL A 173 4.92 -14.00 20.63
CA VAL A 173 5.27 -12.60 20.43
C VAL A 173 6.32 -12.15 21.42
N ASP A 174 7.19 -11.24 21.01
CA ASP A 174 8.15 -10.59 21.88
C ASP A 174 7.60 -9.24 22.36
N PRO A 175 7.94 -8.81 23.61
CA PRO A 175 7.63 -7.46 24.04
C PRO A 175 8.40 -6.45 23.20
N LYS A 176 7.73 -5.37 22.79
CA LYS A 176 8.39 -4.26 22.13
C LYS A 176 9.34 -3.59 23.12
N ARG A 177 10.64 -3.60 22.81
CA ARG A 177 11.63 -2.86 23.60
C ARG A 177 11.38 -1.36 23.42
N THR A 178 11.04 -0.66 24.49
CA THR A 178 11.10 0.80 24.52
C THR A 178 12.58 1.19 24.40
N ALA A 179 12.92 2.00 23.41
CA ALA A 179 14.24 2.63 23.38
C ALA A 179 14.37 3.50 24.64
N SER A 180 15.37 3.18 25.46
CA SER A 180 15.74 3.95 26.65
C SER A 180 16.38 5.26 26.24
#